data_7684c49bdd0eb743fad36a5cbeeb1c37
#
_entry.id   7684c49bdd0eb743fad36a5cbeeb1c37
#
_cell.length_a   1.000
_cell.length_b   1.000
_cell.length_c   1.000
_cell.angle_alpha   90.00
_cell.angle_beta   90.00
_cell.angle_gamma   90.00
#
_symmetry.space_group_name_H-M   'P 1'
#
loop_
_entity.id
_entity.type
_entity.pdbx_description
1 polymer ?
#
loop_
_entity_poly.entity_id
_entity_poly.type
_entity_poly.pdbx_seq_one_letter_code
_entity_poly.pdbx_strand_id
1 'polypeptide(L)'
;MHPDHRGEQTLSLVVNGNFGAITHIERAFVGLSVFYRYAGLSEENQPPLTMQELLTPAQLERARLLGAAFRVAHLISAARPGVLPATHFRSQSRKLMLVFEHRLGDLVADRVGSRFKQLARLIGRAGSIVRR
;
A
#
# COMPACT_ATOMS: atom_id res chain seq x y z
N MET A 1 -15.46 9.54 -10.25
CA MET A 1 -15.17 9.05 -8.88
C MET A 1 -14.43 10.15 -8.13
N HIS A 2 -14.97 10.60 -7.02
CA HIS A 2 -14.31 11.63 -6.20
C HIS A 2 -13.06 11.04 -5.54
N PRO A 3 -11.89 11.73 -5.58
CA PRO A 3 -10.64 11.18 -5.04
C PRO A 3 -10.72 10.77 -3.57
N ASP A 4 -11.47 11.51 -2.76
CA ASP A 4 -11.58 11.26 -1.31
C ASP A 4 -12.41 10.02 -0.97
N HIS A 5 -13.19 9.52 -1.94
CA HIS A 5 -14.06 8.35 -1.77
C HIS A 5 -13.60 7.11 -2.54
N ARG A 6 -12.44 7.16 -3.18
CA ARG A 6 -11.92 6.03 -3.99
C ARG A 6 -11.76 4.76 -3.17
N GLY A 7 -11.27 4.89 -1.94
CA GLY A 7 -11.07 3.73 -1.06
C GLY A 7 -12.38 3.02 -0.75
N GLU A 8 -13.40 3.77 -0.33
CA GLU A 8 -14.72 3.23 -0.02
C GLU A 8 -15.42 2.64 -1.23
N GLN A 9 -15.36 3.34 -2.37
CA GLN A 9 -15.98 2.88 -3.61
C GLN A 9 -15.33 1.60 -4.11
N THR A 10 -14.01 1.51 -4.06
CA THR A 10 -13.30 0.30 -4.49
C THR A 10 -13.55 -0.86 -3.55
N LEU A 11 -13.58 -0.61 -2.24
CA LEU A 11 -13.96 -1.61 -1.26
C LEU A 11 -15.35 -2.17 -1.55
N SER A 12 -16.32 -1.29 -1.81
CA SER A 12 -17.68 -1.69 -2.16
C SER A 12 -17.74 -2.55 -3.43
N LEU A 13 -16.99 -2.18 -4.46
CA LEU A 13 -16.90 -2.95 -5.70
C LEU A 13 -16.33 -4.36 -5.48
N VAL A 14 -15.30 -4.49 -4.67
CA VAL A 14 -14.69 -5.79 -4.37
C VAL A 14 -15.62 -6.63 -3.51
N VAL A 15 -16.21 -6.05 -2.47
CA VAL A 15 -17.09 -6.79 -1.54
C VAL A 15 -18.37 -7.25 -2.21
N ASN A 16 -18.97 -6.42 -3.06
CA ASN A 16 -20.23 -6.71 -3.73
C ASN A 16 -20.06 -7.32 -5.13
N GLY A 17 -18.83 -7.43 -5.61
CA GLY A 17 -18.53 -8.03 -6.90
C GLY A 17 -18.80 -9.54 -6.93
N ASN A 18 -19.13 -10.04 -8.12
CA ASN A 18 -19.34 -11.48 -8.33
C ASN A 18 -18.03 -12.18 -8.68
N PHE A 19 -17.22 -12.46 -7.66
CA PHE A 19 -15.94 -13.17 -7.81
C PHE A 19 -16.11 -14.61 -7.29
N GLY A 20 -16.48 -15.53 -8.18
CA GLY A 20 -16.85 -16.90 -7.80
C GLY A 20 -15.74 -17.76 -7.21
N ALA A 21 -14.48 -17.34 -7.31
CA ALA A 21 -13.33 -18.14 -6.90
C ALA A 21 -12.74 -17.74 -5.53
N ILE A 22 -13.30 -16.75 -4.84
CA ILE A 22 -12.76 -16.27 -3.56
C ILE A 22 -13.79 -16.36 -2.43
N THR A 23 -13.30 -16.62 -1.22
CA THR A 23 -14.11 -16.66 0.00
C THR A 23 -14.48 -15.24 0.46
N HIS A 24 -15.42 -15.14 1.42
CA HIS A 24 -15.76 -13.85 2.02
C HIS A 24 -14.58 -13.21 2.74
N ILE A 25 -13.76 -14.02 3.40
CA ILE A 25 -12.56 -13.53 4.11
C ILE A 25 -11.52 -13.01 3.12
N GLU A 26 -11.26 -13.76 2.04
CA GLU A 26 -10.34 -13.33 0.99
C GLU A 26 -10.85 -12.05 0.31
N ARG A 27 -12.14 -11.97 0.07
CA ARG A 27 -12.78 -10.78 -0.50
C ARG A 27 -12.62 -9.56 0.42
N ALA A 28 -12.83 -9.73 1.72
CA ALA A 28 -12.61 -8.68 2.70
C ALA A 28 -11.13 -8.25 2.72
N PHE A 29 -10.22 -9.20 2.66
CA PHE A 29 -8.78 -8.92 2.62
C PHE A 29 -8.40 -8.07 1.39
N VAL A 30 -8.84 -8.48 0.20
CA VAL A 30 -8.56 -7.73 -1.03
C VAL A 30 -9.18 -6.34 -0.97
N GLY A 31 -10.46 -6.25 -0.55
CA GLY A 31 -11.16 -4.98 -0.43
C GLY A 31 -10.48 -4.01 0.53
N LEU A 32 -10.06 -4.49 1.69
CA LEU A 32 -9.35 -3.69 2.68
C LEU A 32 -7.96 -3.27 2.20
N SER A 33 -7.24 -4.14 1.51
CA SER A 33 -5.94 -3.80 0.91
C SER A 33 -6.08 -2.64 -0.08
N VAL A 34 -7.10 -2.68 -0.92
CA VAL A 34 -7.38 -1.61 -1.89
C VAL A 34 -7.87 -0.34 -1.18
N PHE A 35 -8.67 -0.48 -0.13
CA PHE A 35 -9.07 0.66 0.69
C PHE A 35 -7.85 1.40 1.22
N TYR A 36 -6.92 0.70 1.85
CA TYR A 36 -5.70 1.30 2.40
C TYR A 36 -4.78 1.89 1.32
N ARG A 37 -4.78 1.32 0.14
CA ARG A 37 -4.04 1.90 -0.99
C ARG A 37 -4.52 3.30 -1.31
N TYR A 38 -5.83 3.54 -1.32
CA TYR A 38 -6.41 4.83 -1.67
C TYR A 38 -6.53 5.79 -0.48
N ALA A 39 -7.04 5.30 0.63
CA ALA A 39 -7.27 6.11 1.83
C ALA A 39 -6.02 6.34 2.67
N GLY A 40 -5.02 5.48 2.54
CA GLY A 40 -3.83 5.49 3.39
C GLY A 40 -4.10 4.86 4.74
N LEU A 41 -3.20 5.06 5.68
CA LEU A 41 -3.22 4.44 7.01
C LEU A 41 -3.64 5.41 8.12
N SER A 42 -4.19 6.55 7.75
CA SER A 42 -4.63 7.58 8.70
C SER A 42 -5.75 7.06 9.61
N GLU A 43 -5.69 7.43 10.87
CA GLU A 43 -6.75 7.12 11.83
C GLU A 43 -8.08 7.81 11.51
N GLU A 44 -8.02 8.93 10.78
CA GLU A 44 -9.21 9.69 10.37
C GLU A 44 -10.03 8.97 9.30
N ASN A 45 -9.39 8.15 8.48
CA ASN A 45 -10.02 7.43 7.36
C ASN A 45 -9.92 5.93 7.61
N GLN A 46 -10.76 5.41 8.48
CA GLN A 46 -10.83 3.98 8.75
C GLN A 46 -11.86 3.30 7.86
N PRO A 47 -11.62 2.06 7.43
CA PRO A 47 -12.66 1.27 6.76
C PRO A 47 -13.77 0.92 7.74
N PRO A 48 -14.96 0.52 7.24
CA PRO A 48 -16.05 0.11 8.12
C PRO A 48 -15.60 -0.96 9.13
N LEU A 49 -15.99 -0.80 10.39
CA LEU A 49 -15.59 -1.71 11.46
C LEU A 49 -16.05 -3.14 11.18
N THR A 50 -17.23 -3.30 10.59
CA THR A 50 -17.78 -4.60 10.19
C THR A 50 -16.85 -5.35 9.23
N MET A 51 -16.16 -4.63 8.34
CA MET A 51 -15.19 -5.22 7.41
C MET A 51 -13.89 -5.60 8.13
N GLN A 52 -13.45 -4.75 9.06
CA GLN A 52 -12.24 -5.04 9.85
C GLN A 52 -12.42 -6.29 10.72
N GLU A 53 -13.60 -6.49 11.26
CA GLU A 53 -13.95 -7.63 12.13
C GLU A 53 -13.98 -8.97 11.39
N LEU A 54 -14.09 -8.97 10.07
CA LEU A 54 -14.03 -10.19 9.26
C LEU A 54 -12.62 -10.79 9.19
N LEU A 55 -11.61 -10.02 9.52
CA LEU A 55 -10.21 -10.43 9.48
C LEU A 55 -9.64 -10.59 10.89
N THR A 56 -8.72 -11.53 11.03
CA THR A 56 -7.89 -11.58 12.24
C THR A 56 -6.97 -10.36 12.30
N PRO A 57 -6.45 -9.97 13.48
CA PRO A 57 -5.49 -8.88 13.58
C PRO A 57 -4.28 -9.05 12.65
N ALA A 58 -3.77 -10.27 12.48
CA ALA A 58 -2.66 -10.56 11.57
C ALA A 58 -3.04 -10.35 10.11
N GLN A 59 -4.24 -10.77 9.70
CA GLN A 59 -4.75 -10.55 8.35
C GLN A 59 -4.97 -9.06 8.07
N LEU A 60 -5.50 -8.33 9.03
CA LEU A 60 -5.71 -6.88 8.91
C LEU A 60 -4.38 -6.14 8.74
N GLU A 61 -3.34 -6.51 9.50
CA GLU A 61 -2.00 -5.94 9.34
C GLU A 61 -1.41 -6.23 7.96
N ARG A 62 -1.62 -7.44 7.43
CA ARG A 62 -1.19 -7.78 6.06
C ARG A 62 -1.93 -6.95 5.02
N ALA A 63 -3.22 -6.69 5.19
CA ALA A 63 -3.99 -5.85 4.29
C ALA A 63 -3.47 -4.40 4.30
N ARG A 64 -3.14 -3.87 5.46
CA ARG A 64 -2.52 -2.55 5.62
C ARG A 64 -1.16 -2.49 4.94
N LEU A 65 -0.34 -3.50 5.16
CA LEU A 65 0.98 -3.60 4.54
C LEU A 65 0.89 -3.66 3.02
N LEU A 66 0.00 -4.48 2.50
CA LEU A 66 -0.21 -4.61 1.05
C LEU A 66 -0.71 -3.30 0.43
N GLY A 67 -1.67 -2.63 1.09
CA GLY A 67 -2.16 -1.32 0.66
C GLY A 67 -1.05 -0.26 0.62
N ALA A 68 -0.21 -0.24 1.65
CA ALA A 68 0.95 0.66 1.71
C ALA A 68 1.98 0.35 0.60
N ALA A 69 2.22 -0.93 0.33
CA ALA A 69 3.13 -1.35 -0.74
C ALA A 69 2.60 -0.94 -2.13
N PHE A 70 1.33 -1.14 -2.39
CA PHE A 70 0.70 -0.69 -3.64
C PHE A 70 0.77 0.81 -3.81
N ARG A 71 0.64 1.57 -2.74
CA ARG A 71 0.73 3.02 -2.78
C ARG A 71 2.12 3.49 -3.19
N VAL A 72 3.15 2.87 -2.65
CA VAL A 72 4.54 3.14 -3.04
C VAL A 72 4.77 2.76 -4.50
N ALA A 73 4.37 1.57 -4.90
CA ALA A 73 4.54 1.08 -6.27
C ALA A 73 3.83 1.98 -7.29
N HIS A 74 2.63 2.43 -6.97
CA HIS A 74 1.88 3.34 -7.84
C HIS A 74 2.59 4.68 -8.02
N LEU A 75 3.10 5.27 -6.96
CA LEU A 75 3.85 6.54 -7.04
C LEU A 75 5.08 6.41 -7.92
N ILE A 76 5.81 5.30 -7.81
CA ILE A 76 6.98 5.03 -8.63
C ILE A 76 6.60 4.87 -10.10
N SER A 77 5.60 4.03 -10.38
CA SER A 77 5.21 3.73 -11.77
C SER A 77 4.56 4.92 -12.48
N ALA A 78 3.81 5.76 -11.77
CA ALA A 78 3.20 6.96 -12.33
C ALA A 78 4.21 8.06 -12.62
N ALA A 79 5.32 8.08 -11.90
CA ALA A 79 6.33 9.12 -12.04
C ALA A 79 7.16 8.94 -13.32
N ARG A 80 7.53 7.70 -13.63
CA ARG A 80 8.38 7.40 -14.78
C ARG A 80 8.22 5.95 -15.21
N PRO A 81 7.91 5.69 -16.49
CA PRO A 81 7.85 4.32 -17.01
C PRO A 81 9.20 3.61 -16.86
N GLY A 82 9.17 2.33 -16.53
CA GLY A 82 10.35 1.48 -16.43
C GLY A 82 11.13 1.57 -15.13
N VAL A 83 10.80 2.50 -14.22
CA VAL A 83 11.50 2.63 -12.93
C VAL A 83 11.11 1.53 -11.97
N LEU A 84 9.82 1.17 -11.91
CA LEU A 84 9.35 0.14 -10.97
C LEU A 84 10.04 -1.22 -11.16
N PRO A 85 10.19 -1.74 -12.38
CA PRO A 85 10.94 -2.99 -12.60
C PRO A 85 12.41 -2.93 -12.19
N ALA A 86 13.01 -1.73 -12.23
CA ALA A 86 14.41 -1.50 -11.84
C ALA A 86 14.56 -1.15 -10.36
N THR A 87 13.49 -1.24 -9.59
CA THR A 87 13.44 -0.91 -8.17
C THR A 87 13.38 -2.21 -7.36
N HIS A 88 14.12 -2.29 -6.27
CA HIS A 88 14.07 -3.45 -5.40
C HIS A 88 14.25 -3.07 -3.93
N PHE A 89 13.85 -3.97 -3.04
CA PHE A 89 14.09 -3.84 -1.62
C PHE A 89 15.42 -4.46 -1.23
N ARG A 90 16.09 -3.80 -0.28
CA ARG A 90 17.24 -4.37 0.41
C ARG A 90 16.97 -4.32 1.91
N SER A 91 17.09 -5.45 2.57
CA SER A 91 16.86 -5.56 4.00
C SER A 91 18.19 -5.75 4.73
N GLN A 92 18.43 -4.94 5.72
CA GLN A 92 19.59 -5.06 6.60
C GLN A 92 19.12 -4.85 8.04
N SER A 93 19.28 -5.87 8.89
CA SER A 93 19.02 -5.76 10.32
C SER A 93 17.69 -5.05 10.64
N ARG A 94 17.72 -3.79 11.07
CA ARG A 94 16.55 -2.97 11.41
C ARG A 94 16.16 -1.97 10.32
N LYS A 95 16.81 -2.04 9.16
CA LYS A 95 16.58 -1.10 8.06
C LYS A 95 15.98 -1.81 6.86
N LEU A 96 15.04 -1.15 6.23
CA LEU A 96 14.53 -1.52 4.93
C LEU A 96 14.89 -0.40 3.96
N MET A 97 15.55 -0.75 2.86
CA MET A 97 15.97 0.20 1.85
C MET A 97 15.22 -0.05 0.55
N LEU A 98 14.79 1.03 -0.07
CA LEU A 98 14.24 1.02 -1.42
C LEU A 98 15.32 1.54 -2.37
N VAL A 99 15.78 0.67 -3.25
CA VAL A 99 16.91 0.95 -4.14
C VAL A 99 16.39 1.25 -5.54
N PHE A 100 16.79 2.40 -6.08
CA PHE A 100 16.47 2.82 -7.45
C PHE A 100 17.72 2.78 -8.30
N GLU A 101 17.61 2.23 -9.51
CA GLU A 101 18.66 2.29 -10.51
C GLU A 101 18.54 3.54 -11.39
N HIS A 102 17.40 4.20 -11.39
CA HIS A 102 17.15 5.41 -12.16
C HIS A 102 16.87 6.61 -11.26
N ARG A 103 17.20 7.79 -11.75
CA ARG A 103 16.98 9.03 -11.03
C ARG A 103 15.49 9.44 -11.10
N LEU A 104 14.89 9.67 -9.94
CA LEU A 104 13.59 10.31 -9.82
C LEU A 104 13.77 11.80 -9.57
N GLY A 105 12.81 12.62 -9.98
CA GLY A 105 12.78 14.02 -9.59
C GLY A 105 12.66 14.18 -8.07
N ASP A 106 13.22 15.25 -7.52
CA ASP A 106 13.29 15.45 -6.06
C ASP A 106 11.92 15.42 -5.39
N LEU A 107 10.92 16.06 -5.99
CA LEU A 107 9.56 16.07 -5.44
C LEU A 107 8.95 14.66 -5.40
N VAL A 108 9.17 13.87 -6.44
CA VAL A 108 8.69 12.48 -6.51
C VAL A 108 9.42 11.63 -5.49
N ALA A 109 10.74 11.79 -5.37
CA ALA A 109 11.55 11.06 -4.41
C ALA A 109 11.10 11.33 -2.97
N ASP A 110 10.72 12.57 -2.65
CA ASP A 110 10.20 12.94 -1.33
C ASP A 110 8.86 12.25 -1.04
N ARG A 111 7.96 12.22 -2.01
CA ARG A 111 6.66 11.55 -1.88
C ARG A 111 6.83 10.04 -1.71
N VAL A 112 7.62 9.43 -2.55
CA VAL A 112 7.94 7.99 -2.47
C VAL A 112 8.59 7.69 -1.12
N GLY A 113 9.54 8.50 -0.70
CA GLY A 113 10.23 8.36 0.59
C GLY A 113 9.29 8.39 1.77
N SER A 114 8.35 9.34 1.80
CA SER A 114 7.35 9.47 2.85
C SER A 114 6.47 8.21 2.94
N ARG A 115 5.97 7.73 1.81
CA ARG A 115 5.12 6.52 1.76
C ARG A 115 5.91 5.26 2.08
N PHE A 116 7.14 5.19 1.61
CA PHE A 116 8.02 4.05 1.92
C PHE A 116 8.37 3.97 3.41
N LYS A 117 8.58 5.10 4.08
CA LYS A 117 8.81 5.12 5.52
C LYS A 117 7.60 4.59 6.30
N GLN A 118 6.38 4.92 5.87
CA GLN A 118 5.17 4.35 6.45
C GLN A 118 5.14 2.82 6.29
N LEU A 119 5.46 2.33 5.10
CA LEU A 119 5.55 0.90 4.81
C LEU A 119 6.56 0.20 5.72
N ALA A 120 7.75 0.78 5.85
CA ALA A 120 8.80 0.22 6.69
C ALA A 120 8.40 0.15 8.17
N ARG A 121 7.71 1.18 8.67
CA ARG A 121 7.20 1.19 10.05
C ARG A 121 6.24 0.06 10.35
N LEU A 122 5.40 -0.33 9.38
CA LEU A 122 4.46 -1.44 9.55
C LEU A 122 5.16 -2.76 9.85
N ILE A 123 6.38 -2.92 9.40
CA ILE A 123 7.20 -4.11 9.69
C ILE A 123 8.27 -3.86 10.74
N GLY A 124 8.16 -2.74 11.46
CA GLY A 124 9.08 -2.41 12.56
C GLY A 124 10.48 -2.03 12.12
N ARG A 125 10.63 -1.47 10.92
CA ARG A 125 11.95 -1.11 10.37
C ARG A 125 12.02 0.37 10.01
N ALA A 126 13.22 0.92 10.03
CA ALA A 126 13.48 2.26 9.51
C ALA A 126 13.63 2.20 8.00
N GLY A 127 12.90 3.05 7.29
CA GLY A 127 12.95 3.13 5.83
C GLY A 127 13.92 4.16 5.33
N SER A 128 14.65 3.84 4.28
CA SER A 128 15.51 4.80 3.57
C SER A 128 15.50 4.52 2.08
N ILE A 129 15.79 5.55 1.28
CA ILE A 129 15.90 5.45 -0.17
C ILE A 129 17.37 5.50 -0.54
N VAL A 130 17.78 4.56 -1.40
CA VAL A 130 19.12 4.50 -1.95
C VAL A 130 19.04 4.70 -3.46
N ARG A 131 19.81 5.63 -3.96
CA ARG A 131 19.93 5.89 -5.39
C ARG A 131 21.28 5.33 -5.89
N ARG A 132 21.22 4.66 -6.99
CA ARG A 132 22.40 4.21 -7.71
C ARG A 132 22.64 5.01 -8.97
#